data_2e8ddc0dd050691a6a6274bebd7616eb
#
_entry.id   2e8ddc0dd050691a6a6274bebd7616eb
#
_cell.length_a   1.000
_cell.length_b   1.000
_cell.length_c   1.000
_cell.angle_alpha   90.00
_cell.angle_beta   90.00
_cell.angle_gamma   90.00
#
_symmetry.space_group_name_H-M   'P 1'
#
loop_
_entity.id
_entity.type
_entity.pdbx_description
1 polymer ?
#
loop_
_entity_poly.entity_id
_entity_poly.type
_entity_poly.pdbx_seq_one_letter_code
_entity_poly.pdbx_strand_id
1 'polypeptide(L)' 'MADMESAHHSEQIKTNLKSRLNRIEGQVRAINRMIDDDVYCDDVLTQIRATRSALNSVATKLLDHHMKGCIMEKINDGA' A
#
# COMPACT_ATOMS: atom_id res chain seq x y z
N MET A 1 11.91 19.94 -10.61
CA MET A 1 12.06 19.58 -10.33
C MET A 1 11.92 18.81 -9.84
N ALA A 2 11.80 19.12 -9.49
CA ALA A 2 11.46 18.21 -8.79
C ALA A 2 11.42 17.00 -9.41
N ASP A 3 11.55 16.93 -10.55
CA ASP A 3 11.50 15.77 -11.17
C ASP A 3 12.37 14.83 -10.71
N MET A 4 13.45 15.19 -10.28
CA MET A 4 14.28 14.31 -9.87
C MET A 4 13.88 13.77 -8.68
N GLU A 5 13.24 14.49 -7.93
CA GLU A 5 12.82 14.04 -6.75
C GLU A 5 11.59 13.29 -6.90
N SER A 6 10.91 13.40 -7.96
CA SER A 6 9.70 12.69 -8.09
C SER A 6 9.96 11.33 -8.53
N ALA A 7 9.20 10.40 -8.09
CA ALA A 7 9.31 9.04 -8.50
C ALA A 7 8.62 8.86 -9.81
N HIS A 8 9.34 8.57 -10.81
CA HIS A 8 8.73 8.36 -12.10
C HIS A 8 8.46 6.92 -12.30
N HIS A 9 7.23 6.51 -12.16
CA HIS A 9 6.83 5.14 -12.40
C HIS A 9 6.17 5.05 -13.75
N SER A 10 6.28 3.94 -14.39
CA SER A 10 5.63 3.76 -15.68
C SER A 10 4.14 3.79 -15.45
N GLU A 11 3.38 4.05 -16.48
CA GLU A 11 1.93 4.09 -16.38
C GLU A 11 1.38 2.76 -15.96
N GLN A 12 2.00 1.69 -16.38
CA GLN A 12 1.57 0.38 -16.03
C GLN A 12 1.69 0.16 -14.54
N ILE A 13 2.78 0.57 -13.94
CA ILE A 13 2.98 0.41 -12.53
C ILE A 13 2.06 1.30 -11.74
N LYS A 14 1.87 2.51 -12.17
CA LYS A 14 0.96 3.42 -11.56
C LYS A 14 -0.44 2.85 -11.54
N THR A 15 -0.89 2.33 -12.67
CA THR A 15 -2.20 1.73 -12.80
C THR A 15 -2.35 0.55 -11.85
N ASN A 16 -1.32 -0.26 -11.76
CA ASN A 16 -1.34 -1.42 -10.90
C ASN A 16 -1.46 -1.01 -9.43
N LEU A 17 -0.66 -0.07 -9.00
CA LEU A 17 -0.68 0.38 -7.62
C LEU A 17 -2.00 1.05 -7.26
N LYS A 18 -2.51 1.86 -8.16
CA LYS A 18 -3.78 2.56 -7.92
C LYS A 18 -4.94 1.58 -7.85
N SER A 19 -4.92 0.58 -8.69
CA SER A 19 -5.94 -0.44 -8.69
C SER A 19 -5.96 -1.18 -7.34
N ARG A 20 -4.79 -1.49 -6.83
CA ARG A 20 -4.67 -2.16 -5.54
C ARG A 20 -5.16 -1.27 -4.41
N LEU A 21 -4.80 0.01 -4.47
CA LEU A 21 -5.24 0.97 -3.47
C LEU A 21 -6.74 1.19 -3.50
N ASN A 22 -7.34 1.18 -4.68
CA ASN A 22 -8.78 1.31 -4.79
C ASN A 22 -9.49 0.14 -4.14
N ARG A 23 -8.91 -1.05 -4.28
CA ARG A 23 -9.48 -2.22 -3.67
C ARG A 23 -9.36 -2.12 -2.14
N ILE A 24 -8.22 -1.63 -1.66
CA ILE A 24 -7.99 -1.45 -0.25
C ILE A 24 -8.96 -0.42 0.33
N GLU A 25 -9.23 0.62 -0.43
CA GLU A 25 -10.19 1.62 -0.02
C GLU A 25 -11.55 0.98 0.20
N GLY A 26 -11.96 0.09 -0.69
CA GLY A 26 -13.20 -0.64 -0.55
C GLY A 26 -13.20 -1.54 0.67
N GLN A 27 -12.05 -2.14 0.98
CA GLN A 27 -11.92 -2.98 2.16
C GLN A 27 -12.08 -2.16 3.44
N VAL A 28 -11.51 -0.98 3.46
CA VAL A 28 -11.64 -0.09 4.61
C VAL A 28 -13.09 0.31 4.82
N ARG A 29 -13.78 0.61 3.73
CA ARG A 29 -15.21 0.94 3.84
C ARG A 29 -16.01 -0.24 4.36
N ALA A 30 -15.65 -1.44 3.94
CA ALA A 30 -16.33 -2.64 4.41
C ALA A 30 -16.12 -2.83 5.91
N ILE A 31 -14.90 -2.58 6.39
CA ILE A 31 -14.60 -2.68 7.81
C ILE A 31 -15.44 -1.68 8.60
N ASN A 32 -15.59 -0.50 8.07
CA ASN A 32 -16.38 0.54 8.70
C ASN A 32 -17.83 0.08 8.85
N ARG A 33 -18.38 -0.54 7.82
CA ARG A 33 -19.73 -1.06 7.87
C ARG A 33 -19.85 -2.22 8.85
N MET A 34 -18.84 -3.06 8.92
CA MET A 34 -18.84 -4.18 9.86
C MET A 34 -18.93 -3.67 11.30
N ILE A 35 -18.23 -2.58 11.58
CA ILE A 35 -18.25 -1.98 12.90
C ILE A 35 -19.64 -1.40 13.17
N ASP A 36 -20.24 -0.75 12.20
CA ASP A 36 -21.55 -0.20 12.35
C ASP A 36 -22.59 -1.28 12.58
N ASP A 37 -22.40 -2.42 11.97
CA ASP A 37 -23.36 -3.51 12.05
C ASP A 37 -23.06 -4.46 13.21
N ASP A 38 -22.15 -4.10 14.06
CA ASP A 38 -21.79 -4.92 15.22
C ASP A 38 -21.39 -6.34 14.86
N VAL A 39 -20.68 -6.48 13.76
CA VAL A 39 -20.16 -7.78 13.36
C VAL A 39 -19.18 -8.26 14.42
N TYR A 40 -19.12 -9.56 14.61
CA TYR A 40 -18.26 -10.16 15.62
C TYR A 40 -16.81 -9.72 15.46
N CYS A 41 -16.21 -9.39 16.57
CA CYS A 41 -14.88 -8.83 16.61
C CYS A 41 -13.82 -9.62 15.87
N ASP A 42 -13.85 -10.91 15.97
CA ASP A 42 -12.87 -11.75 15.27
C ASP A 42 -12.95 -11.59 13.77
N ASP A 43 -14.16 -11.44 13.26
CA ASP A 43 -14.33 -11.29 11.82
C ASP A 43 -13.82 -9.91 11.38
N VAL A 44 -14.05 -8.90 12.19
CA VAL A 44 -13.56 -7.56 11.88
C VAL A 44 -12.03 -7.57 11.90
N LEU A 45 -11.43 -8.23 12.88
CA LEU A 45 -9.97 -8.30 12.98
C LEU A 45 -9.37 -9.04 11.79
N THR A 46 -10.05 -10.06 11.32
CA THR A 46 -9.59 -10.81 10.15
C THR A 46 -9.55 -9.89 8.93
N GLN A 47 -10.58 -9.06 8.77
CA GLN A 47 -10.63 -8.12 7.66
C GLN A 47 -9.55 -7.04 7.80
N ILE A 48 -9.30 -6.60 9.01
CA ILE A 48 -8.26 -5.60 9.24
C ILE A 48 -6.89 -6.19 8.88
N ARG A 49 -6.64 -7.43 9.27
CA ARG A 49 -5.37 -8.07 8.96
C ARG A 49 -5.18 -8.24 7.46
N ALA A 50 -6.26 -8.62 6.77
CA ALA A 50 -6.21 -8.77 5.32
C ALA A 50 -5.91 -7.43 4.65
N THR A 51 -6.53 -6.37 5.13
CA THR A 51 -6.33 -5.04 4.57
C THR A 51 -4.90 -4.56 4.83
N ARG A 52 -4.38 -4.83 6.01
CA ARG A 52 -3.01 -4.46 6.34
C ARG A 52 -2.02 -5.22 5.45
N SER A 53 -2.30 -6.49 5.22
CA SER A 53 -1.46 -7.30 4.37
C SER A 53 -1.48 -6.77 2.95
N ALA A 54 -2.63 -6.33 2.48
CA ALA A 54 -2.76 -5.76 1.14
C ALA A 54 -1.97 -4.45 1.03
N LEU A 55 -1.99 -3.63 2.08
CA LEU A 55 -1.21 -2.40 2.09
C LEU A 55 0.29 -2.71 2.10
N ASN A 56 0.69 -3.72 2.84
CA ASN A 56 2.10 -4.12 2.85
C ASN A 56 2.53 -4.58 1.47
N SER A 57 1.65 -5.24 0.76
CA SER A 57 1.96 -5.69 -0.58
C SER A 57 2.18 -4.50 -1.52
N VAL A 58 1.36 -3.46 -1.38
CA VAL A 58 1.55 -2.25 -2.17
C VAL A 58 2.90 -1.61 -1.83
N ALA A 59 3.21 -1.53 -0.55
CA ALA A 59 4.47 -0.95 -0.11
C ALA A 59 5.66 -1.72 -0.67
N THR A 60 5.59 -3.04 -0.65
CA THR A 60 6.66 -3.88 -1.16
C THR A 60 6.84 -3.68 -2.66
N LYS A 61 5.74 -3.62 -3.39
CA LYS A 61 5.83 -3.41 -4.82
C LYS A 61 6.40 -2.05 -5.15
N LEU A 62 6.00 -1.04 -4.40
CA LEU A 62 6.50 0.29 -4.61
C LEU A 62 8.01 0.33 -4.32
N LEU A 63 8.42 -0.30 -3.25
CA LEU A 63 9.82 -0.34 -2.90
C LEU A 63 10.63 -1.09 -3.93
N ASP A 64 10.18 -2.25 -4.35
CA ASP A 64 10.85 -3.02 -5.35
C ASP A 64 11.05 -2.24 -6.58
N HIS A 65 10.02 -1.52 -7.02
CA HIS A 65 10.07 -0.85 -8.26
C HIS A 65 10.85 0.44 -8.20
N HIS A 66 10.70 1.20 -7.16
CA HIS A 66 11.29 2.50 -7.09
C HIS A 66 12.64 2.51 -6.46
N MET A 67 12.95 1.57 -5.68
CA MET A 67 14.00 1.64 -4.86
C MET A 67 15.28 1.10 -5.15
N LYS A 68 15.48 0.55 -6.30
CA LYS A 68 16.73 0.01 -6.59
C LYS A 68 17.78 1.05 -6.32
N GLY A 69 17.51 2.24 -6.66
CA GLY A 69 18.45 3.29 -6.41
C GLY A 69 18.33 3.88 -5.03
N CYS A 70 17.13 4.15 -4.61
CA CYS A 70 16.93 4.78 -3.36
C CYS A 70 17.38 3.99 -2.18
N ILE A 71 17.21 2.72 -2.24
CA ILE A 71 17.63 1.87 -1.17
C ILE A 71 19.10 1.95 -0.99
N MET A 72 19.84 1.96 -2.07
CA MET A 72 21.27 2.03 -1.98
C MET A 72 21.68 3.32 -1.32
N GLU A 73 21.02 4.39 -1.64
CA GLU A 73 21.34 5.65 -1.07
C GLU A 73 21.04 5.66 0.40
N LYS A 74 19.94 5.12 0.80
CA LYS A 74 19.60 5.08 2.18
C LYS A 74 20.53 4.24 2.98
N ILE A 75 20.94 3.15 2.45
CA ILE A 75 21.87 2.30 3.13
C ILE A 75 23.17 3.02 3.30
N ASN A 76 23.61 3.71 2.29
CA ASN A 76 24.85 4.42 2.37
C ASN A 76 24.76 5.61 3.31
N ASP A 77 23.66 6.24 3.41
CA ASP A 77 23.51 7.36 4.26
C ASP A 77 23.23 7.00 5.65
N GLY A 78 22.35 6.16 5.86
CA GLY A 78 21.84 5.94 7.10
C GLY A 78 22.25 4.81 7.83
N ALA A 79 22.81 3.97 7.21
CA ALA A 79 23.09 2.72 7.84
C ALA A 79 24.00 2.85 8.92
#